data_5508aa6b896ad5cdf94fac75673df851
#
_entry.id   5508aa6b896ad5cdf94fac75673df851
#
_cell.length_a   1.000
_cell.length_b   1.000
_cell.length_c   1.000
_cell.angle_alpha   90.00
_cell.angle_beta   90.00
_cell.angle_gamma   90.00
#
_symmetry.space_group_name_H-M   'P 1'
#
loop_
_entity.id
_entity.type
_entity.pdbx_description
1 polymer ?
#
loop_
_entity_poly.entity_id
_entity_poly.type
_entity_poly.pdbx_seq_one_letter_code
_entity_poly.pdbx_strand_id
1 'polypeptide(L)'
;MKKNKRRKNSPLRFPMILAGLFLIVLSFVFSLKGLVDEAPRFEQQQENQQLSNEAFIDRLVPHAQTLQRGYGILPSIIIGQAILESNWGKSELSSKYNNLFGIKSFGHSDFVTLDTQEYVNGQWITIQGDFRVYQTWEESMDDHTMLFVNGVDWSPQKYEAVLTAPSYKEAAIALQEAGYATDPTYAEKVIQVIEAYDLAQYD
;
A
#
# COMPACT_ATOMS: atom_id res chain seq x y z
N MET A 1 -82.13 -6.24 18.79
CA MET A 1 -81.29 -6.48 19.99
C MET A 1 -79.85 -6.71 19.53
N LYS A 2 -78.96 -5.72 19.64
CA LYS A 2 -77.52 -5.86 19.30
C LYS A 2 -76.74 -6.09 20.62
N LYS A 3 -76.08 -7.28 20.75
CA LYS A 3 -75.21 -7.59 21.88
C LYS A 3 -73.84 -6.94 21.69
N ASN A 4 -73.50 -5.99 22.54
CA ASN A 4 -72.20 -5.39 22.68
C ASN A 4 -71.21 -6.41 23.29
N LYS A 5 -70.20 -6.85 22.54
CA LYS A 5 -69.07 -7.62 23.05
C LYS A 5 -68.05 -6.66 23.68
N ARG A 6 -67.96 -6.63 25.01
CA ARG A 6 -66.86 -5.96 25.74
C ARG A 6 -65.51 -6.67 25.44
N ARG A 7 -64.55 -5.95 24.90
CA ARG A 7 -63.14 -6.39 24.82
C ARG A 7 -62.59 -6.36 26.27
N LYS A 8 -62.13 -7.52 26.77
CA LYS A 8 -61.30 -7.62 27.95
C LYS A 8 -59.88 -7.15 27.62
N ASN A 9 -59.47 -6.01 28.14
CA ASN A 9 -58.07 -5.62 28.18
C ASN A 9 -57.39 -6.48 29.24
N SER A 10 -56.49 -7.34 28.86
CA SER A 10 -55.60 -8.03 29.78
C SER A 10 -54.55 -7.05 30.30
N PRO A 11 -54.35 -6.89 31.62
CA PRO A 11 -53.30 -6.04 32.13
C PRO A 11 -51.91 -6.66 31.79
N LEU A 12 -51.08 -5.92 31.06
CA LEU A 12 -49.68 -6.25 30.92
C LEU A 12 -49.07 -6.36 32.32
N ARG A 13 -48.60 -7.54 32.69
CA ARG A 13 -48.02 -7.79 34.00
C ARG A 13 -46.72 -7.03 34.15
N PHE A 14 -46.68 -6.08 35.07
CA PHE A 14 -45.57 -5.20 35.44
C PHE A 14 -44.20 -5.91 35.52
N PRO A 15 -44.08 -7.18 36.01
CA PRO A 15 -42.81 -7.90 36.05
C PRO A 15 -42.24 -8.27 34.66
N MET A 16 -43.07 -8.40 33.60
CA MET A 16 -42.58 -8.67 32.26
C MET A 16 -41.92 -7.45 31.62
N ILE A 17 -42.37 -6.25 31.93
CA ILE A 17 -41.77 -5.00 31.43
C ILE A 17 -40.41 -4.76 32.08
N LEU A 18 -40.29 -5.03 33.40
CA LEU A 18 -39.02 -4.94 34.13
C LEU A 18 -37.97 -5.96 33.63
N ALA A 19 -38.38 -7.20 33.32
CA ALA A 19 -37.47 -8.22 32.76
C ALA A 19 -36.98 -7.86 31.36
N GLY A 20 -37.85 -7.28 30.51
CA GLY A 20 -37.49 -6.80 29.20
C GLY A 20 -36.50 -5.65 29.24
N LEU A 21 -36.71 -4.67 30.12
CA LEU A 21 -35.80 -3.55 30.33
C LEU A 21 -34.42 -4.01 30.87
N PHE A 22 -34.41 -4.97 31.78
CA PHE A 22 -33.15 -5.53 32.30
C PHE A 22 -32.34 -6.26 31.25
N LEU A 23 -32.96 -7.02 30.33
CA LEU A 23 -32.29 -7.68 29.23
C LEU A 23 -31.71 -6.68 28.20
N ILE A 24 -32.43 -5.57 27.93
CA ILE A 24 -31.95 -4.51 27.02
C ILE A 24 -30.74 -3.82 27.63
N VAL A 25 -30.76 -3.49 28.93
CA VAL A 25 -29.59 -2.87 29.60
C VAL A 25 -28.39 -3.83 29.64
N LEU A 26 -28.63 -5.12 29.91
CA LEU A 26 -27.57 -6.13 29.90
C LEU A 26 -26.93 -6.26 28.51
N SER A 27 -27.75 -6.31 27.44
CA SER A 27 -27.30 -6.36 26.06
C SER A 27 -26.46 -5.11 25.68
N PHE A 28 -26.90 -3.94 26.14
CA PHE A 28 -26.16 -2.69 25.88
C PHE A 28 -24.83 -2.63 26.64
N VAL A 29 -24.76 -3.11 27.87
CA VAL A 29 -23.53 -3.22 28.66
C VAL A 29 -22.55 -4.22 28.04
N PHE A 30 -23.03 -5.36 27.54
CA PHE A 30 -22.16 -6.32 26.81
C PHE A 30 -21.67 -5.77 25.48
N SER A 31 -22.50 -4.99 24.76
CA SER A 31 -22.09 -4.32 23.51
C SER A 31 -21.02 -3.25 23.76
N LEU A 32 -21.16 -2.46 24.84
CA LEU A 32 -20.15 -1.47 25.23
C LEU A 32 -18.84 -2.12 25.70
N LYS A 33 -18.91 -3.24 26.44
CA LYS A 33 -17.68 -3.98 26.81
C LYS A 33 -16.93 -4.51 25.60
N GLY A 34 -17.65 -5.06 24.60
CA GLY A 34 -17.01 -5.51 23.36
C GLY A 34 -16.28 -4.37 22.64
N LEU A 35 -16.86 -3.19 22.54
CA LEU A 35 -16.25 -2.00 21.95
C LEU A 35 -15.04 -1.50 22.73
N VAL A 36 -15.07 -1.56 24.06
CA VAL A 36 -13.95 -1.13 24.93
C VAL A 36 -12.79 -2.13 24.89
N ASP A 37 -13.10 -3.43 24.76
CA ASP A 37 -12.06 -4.48 24.67
C ASP A 37 -11.39 -4.55 23.28
N GLU A 38 -12.04 -4.04 22.22
CA GLU A 38 -11.48 -4.00 20.86
C GLU A 38 -10.61 -2.76 20.61
N ALA A 39 -10.92 -1.62 21.22
CA ALA A 39 -10.16 -0.38 21.04
C ALA A 39 -8.66 -0.54 21.29
N PRO A 40 -8.17 -1.14 22.40
CA PRO A 40 -6.73 -1.32 22.62
C PRO A 40 -6.08 -2.28 21.63
N ARG A 41 -6.81 -3.22 21.03
CA ARG A 41 -6.27 -4.09 19.98
C ARG A 41 -6.05 -3.34 18.67
N PHE A 42 -6.96 -2.44 18.29
CA PHE A 42 -6.81 -1.60 17.11
C PHE A 42 -5.64 -0.62 17.27
N GLU A 43 -5.50 0.02 18.43
CA GLU A 43 -4.38 0.91 18.73
C GLU A 43 -3.04 0.17 18.67
N GLN A 44 -2.96 -1.00 19.29
CA GLN A 44 -1.75 -1.85 19.25
C GLN A 44 -1.41 -2.34 17.83
N GLN A 45 -2.42 -2.65 17.01
CA GLN A 45 -2.21 -3.04 15.61
C GLN A 45 -1.73 -1.87 14.77
N GLN A 46 -2.27 -0.67 14.96
CA GLN A 46 -1.83 0.54 14.27
C GLN A 46 -0.40 0.91 14.66
N GLU A 47 -0.06 0.87 15.96
CA GLU A 47 1.30 1.13 16.45
C GLU A 47 2.30 0.11 15.88
N ASN A 48 1.99 -1.19 15.92
CA ASN A 48 2.84 -2.23 15.34
C ASN A 48 2.99 -2.08 13.81
N GLN A 49 1.95 -1.63 13.11
CA GLN A 49 2.02 -1.37 11.68
C GLN A 49 2.89 -0.15 11.38
N GLN A 50 2.79 0.90 12.17
CA GLN A 50 3.61 2.10 12.05
C GLN A 50 5.09 1.78 12.26
N LEU A 51 5.44 1.08 13.35
CA LEU A 51 6.80 0.61 13.62
C LEU A 51 7.36 -0.27 12.48
N SER A 52 6.53 -1.12 11.88
CA SER A 52 6.92 -1.93 10.74
C SER A 52 7.18 -1.10 9.48
N ASN A 53 6.41 -0.03 9.26
CA ASN A 53 6.58 0.86 8.13
C ASN A 53 7.83 1.73 8.28
N GLU A 54 8.08 2.27 9.46
CA GLU A 54 9.31 3.01 9.79
C GLU A 54 10.55 2.13 9.60
N ALA A 55 10.55 0.90 10.11
CA ALA A 55 11.65 -0.04 9.93
C ALA A 55 11.91 -0.38 8.46
N PHE A 56 10.86 -0.43 7.61
CA PHE A 56 11.03 -0.61 6.17
C PHE A 56 11.73 0.60 5.55
N ILE A 57 11.31 1.82 5.87
CA ILE A 57 11.92 3.06 5.38
C ILE A 57 13.38 3.13 5.83
N ASP A 58 13.65 2.97 7.13
CA ASP A 58 14.99 3.06 7.72
C ASP A 58 15.99 2.09 7.06
N ARG A 59 15.52 0.91 6.66
CA ARG A 59 16.33 -0.07 5.95
C ARG A 59 16.75 0.41 4.56
N LEU A 60 15.87 1.13 3.84
CA LEU A 60 16.13 1.54 2.45
C LEU A 60 16.92 2.86 2.37
N VAL A 61 16.76 3.75 3.35
CA VAL A 61 17.34 5.11 3.34
C VAL A 61 18.84 5.14 3.03
N PRO A 62 19.73 4.37 3.70
CA PRO A 62 21.17 4.48 3.46
C PRO A 62 21.57 4.18 2.03
N HIS A 63 20.92 3.17 1.42
CA HIS A 63 21.19 2.78 0.05
C HIS A 63 20.60 3.78 -0.96
N ALA A 64 19.36 4.24 -0.72
CA ALA A 64 18.72 5.26 -1.55
C ALA A 64 19.55 6.56 -1.61
N GLN A 65 20.10 7.02 -0.48
CA GLN A 65 21.01 8.17 -0.45
C GLN A 65 22.33 7.92 -1.17
N THR A 66 22.81 6.68 -1.21
CA THR A 66 23.99 6.32 -2.02
C THR A 66 23.68 6.41 -3.51
N LEU A 67 22.52 5.96 -3.93
CA LEU A 67 22.04 6.07 -5.31
C LEU A 67 21.83 7.53 -5.75
N GLN A 68 21.30 8.38 -4.86
CA GLN A 68 21.19 9.81 -5.12
C GLN A 68 22.56 10.44 -5.40
N ARG A 69 23.56 10.17 -4.55
CA ARG A 69 24.92 10.71 -4.73
C ARG A 69 25.58 10.23 -6.03
N GLY A 70 25.27 9.00 -6.44
CA GLY A 70 25.85 8.41 -7.66
C GLY A 70 25.15 8.82 -8.95
N TYR A 71 23.82 8.96 -8.90
CA TYR A 71 23.00 9.01 -10.11
C TYR A 71 21.96 10.14 -10.12
N GLY A 72 21.75 10.85 -9.01
CA GLY A 72 20.83 12.00 -8.94
C GLY A 72 19.37 11.65 -8.62
N ILE A 73 19.00 10.38 -8.57
CA ILE A 73 17.63 9.99 -8.21
C ILE A 73 17.34 10.30 -6.74
N LEU A 74 16.21 10.95 -6.47
CA LEU A 74 15.82 11.33 -5.11
C LEU A 74 15.47 10.11 -4.26
N PRO A 75 16.00 9.97 -3.02
CA PRO A 75 15.64 8.91 -2.08
C PRO A 75 14.14 8.79 -1.85
N SER A 76 13.43 9.90 -1.74
CA SER A 76 11.97 9.92 -1.59
C SER A 76 11.24 9.19 -2.73
N ILE A 77 11.73 9.33 -3.96
CA ILE A 77 11.19 8.64 -5.14
C ILE A 77 11.44 7.13 -5.06
N ILE A 78 12.69 6.72 -4.79
CA ILE A 78 13.03 5.28 -4.69
C ILE A 78 12.19 4.62 -3.60
N ILE A 79 12.15 5.22 -2.40
CA ILE A 79 11.45 4.65 -1.25
C ILE A 79 9.93 4.68 -1.48
N GLY A 80 9.39 5.78 -2.01
CA GLY A 80 7.97 5.92 -2.33
C GLY A 80 7.48 4.87 -3.33
N GLN A 81 8.26 4.64 -4.40
CA GLN A 81 7.98 3.56 -5.35
C GLN A 81 8.11 2.17 -4.70
N ALA A 82 9.17 1.92 -3.91
CA ALA A 82 9.33 0.65 -3.21
C ALA A 82 8.14 0.33 -2.29
N ILE A 83 7.59 1.33 -1.58
CA ILE A 83 6.40 1.18 -0.75
C ILE A 83 5.19 0.76 -1.59
N LEU A 84 4.92 1.47 -2.69
CA LEU A 84 3.77 1.22 -3.55
C LEU A 84 3.85 -0.14 -4.24
N GLU A 85 4.98 -0.44 -4.87
CA GLU A 85 5.15 -1.63 -5.71
C GLU A 85 5.28 -2.93 -4.90
N SER A 86 5.89 -2.86 -3.71
CA SER A 86 6.14 -4.04 -2.88
C SER A 86 5.12 -4.27 -1.78
N ASN A 87 4.16 -3.35 -1.58
CA ASN A 87 3.32 -3.35 -0.39
C ASN A 87 4.15 -3.43 0.91
N TRP A 88 5.09 -2.48 1.08
CA TRP A 88 5.98 -2.45 2.25
C TRP A 88 6.91 -3.68 2.36
N GLY A 89 7.38 -4.19 1.25
CA GLY A 89 8.20 -5.40 1.21
C GLY A 89 7.45 -6.70 1.53
N LYS A 90 6.11 -6.65 1.63
CA LYS A 90 5.26 -7.79 2.03
C LYS A 90 4.73 -8.61 0.86
N SER A 91 4.80 -8.10 -0.38
CA SER A 91 4.41 -8.87 -1.56
C SER A 91 5.27 -10.13 -1.68
N GLU A 92 4.75 -11.18 -2.31
CA GLU A 92 5.50 -12.42 -2.52
C GLU A 92 6.79 -12.15 -3.28
N LEU A 93 6.73 -11.31 -4.29
CA LEU A 93 7.88 -10.96 -5.12
C LEU A 93 8.98 -10.25 -4.33
N SER A 94 8.63 -9.32 -3.43
CA SER A 94 9.61 -8.61 -2.60
C SER A 94 10.13 -9.42 -1.42
N SER A 95 9.27 -10.21 -0.76
CA SER A 95 9.63 -10.94 0.46
C SER A 95 10.43 -12.22 0.19
N LYS A 96 10.16 -12.92 -0.93
CA LYS A 96 10.83 -14.17 -1.27
C LYS A 96 11.95 -14.00 -2.32
N TYR A 97 11.81 -13.03 -3.20
CA TYR A 97 12.68 -12.87 -4.38
C TYR A 97 13.39 -11.51 -4.43
N ASN A 98 13.27 -10.72 -3.37
CA ASN A 98 13.91 -9.42 -3.19
C ASN A 98 13.67 -8.39 -4.31
N ASN A 99 12.62 -8.55 -5.11
CA ASN A 99 12.27 -7.62 -6.17
C ASN A 99 11.21 -6.63 -5.65
N LEU A 100 11.67 -5.43 -5.29
CA LEU A 100 10.83 -4.38 -4.71
C LEU A 100 9.95 -3.65 -5.74
N PHE A 101 10.32 -3.65 -7.01
CA PHE A 101 9.73 -2.79 -8.03
C PHE A 101 8.98 -3.55 -9.14
N GLY A 102 8.83 -4.86 -9.01
CA GLY A 102 8.17 -5.65 -10.04
C GLY A 102 8.93 -5.73 -11.36
N ILE A 103 10.25 -5.65 -11.32
CA ILE A 103 11.09 -5.65 -12.53
C ILE A 103 10.97 -6.98 -13.25
N LYS A 104 10.56 -6.92 -14.52
CA LYS A 104 10.43 -8.08 -15.39
C LYS A 104 11.79 -8.65 -15.78
N SER A 105 11.85 -9.96 -16.06
CA SER A 105 13.10 -10.65 -16.37
C SER A 105 13.75 -10.23 -17.69
N PHE A 106 12.96 -9.95 -18.73
CA PHE A 106 13.44 -9.62 -20.07
C PHE A 106 14.56 -10.57 -20.58
N GLY A 107 14.47 -11.85 -20.24
CA GLY A 107 15.45 -12.88 -20.70
C GLY A 107 16.65 -13.08 -19.77
N HIS A 108 16.67 -12.49 -18.57
CA HIS A 108 17.66 -12.85 -17.54
C HIS A 108 17.46 -14.28 -17.06
N SER A 109 18.57 -14.97 -16.71
CA SER A 109 18.55 -16.37 -16.27
C SER A 109 17.90 -16.55 -14.90
N ASP A 110 18.06 -15.56 -14.01
CA ASP A 110 17.55 -15.62 -12.65
C ASP A 110 16.18 -14.93 -12.59
N PHE A 111 15.12 -15.72 -12.70
CA PHE A 111 13.76 -15.23 -12.69
C PHE A 111 12.80 -16.19 -11.99
N VAL A 112 11.66 -15.66 -11.62
CA VAL A 112 10.50 -16.41 -11.13
C VAL A 112 9.27 -16.06 -11.96
N THR A 113 8.46 -17.08 -12.27
CA THR A 113 7.18 -16.88 -12.96
C THR A 113 6.06 -16.78 -11.91
N LEU A 114 5.38 -15.64 -11.87
CA LEU A 114 4.26 -15.38 -10.95
C LEU A 114 3.05 -14.86 -11.70
N ASP A 115 1.86 -15.08 -11.13
CA ASP A 115 0.64 -14.45 -11.60
C ASP A 115 0.68 -12.94 -11.33
N THR A 116 0.36 -12.15 -12.33
CA THR A 116 0.25 -10.70 -12.24
C THR A 116 -1.04 -10.20 -12.89
N GLN A 117 -1.52 -9.06 -12.43
CA GLN A 117 -2.70 -8.43 -13.03
C GLN A 117 -2.26 -7.31 -13.98
N GLU A 118 -2.78 -7.37 -15.19
CA GLU A 118 -2.55 -6.35 -16.21
C GLU A 118 -3.88 -5.74 -16.65
N TYR A 119 -3.87 -4.42 -16.88
CA TYR A 119 -5.06 -3.72 -17.37
C TYR A 119 -5.03 -3.64 -18.89
N VAL A 120 -5.86 -4.45 -19.55
CA VAL A 120 -5.89 -4.56 -21.00
C VAL A 120 -7.31 -4.30 -21.53
N ASN A 121 -7.45 -3.36 -22.46
CA ASN A 121 -8.74 -3.03 -23.12
C ASN A 121 -9.88 -2.74 -22.11
N GLY A 122 -9.59 -2.04 -21.02
CA GLY A 122 -10.60 -1.66 -20.04
C GLY A 122 -10.94 -2.74 -18.99
N GLN A 123 -10.18 -3.84 -18.93
CA GLN A 123 -10.40 -4.95 -18.00
C GLN A 123 -9.11 -5.40 -17.33
N TRP A 124 -9.21 -5.79 -16.06
CA TRP A 124 -8.14 -6.48 -15.36
C TRP A 124 -8.12 -7.95 -15.77
N ILE A 125 -6.97 -8.43 -16.23
CA ILE A 125 -6.73 -9.83 -16.53
C ILE A 125 -5.54 -10.35 -15.73
N THR A 126 -5.61 -11.61 -15.30
CA THR A 126 -4.48 -12.28 -14.67
C THR A 126 -3.68 -13.00 -15.75
N ILE A 127 -2.38 -12.70 -15.80
CA ILE A 127 -1.42 -13.35 -16.70
C ILE A 127 -0.21 -13.82 -15.91
N GLN A 128 0.57 -14.73 -16.47
CA GLN A 128 1.87 -15.09 -15.94
C GLN A 128 2.93 -14.15 -16.46
N GLY A 129 3.81 -13.70 -15.56
CA GLY A 129 4.93 -12.82 -15.88
C GLY A 129 6.22 -13.35 -15.25
N ASP A 130 7.31 -13.23 -15.98
CA ASP A 130 8.65 -13.56 -15.49
C ASP A 130 9.29 -12.32 -14.86
N PHE A 131 9.66 -12.43 -13.60
CA PHE A 131 10.24 -11.34 -12.81
C PHE A 131 11.66 -11.69 -12.39
N ARG A 132 12.53 -10.68 -12.36
CA ARG A 132 13.90 -10.85 -11.84
C ARG A 132 13.91 -11.27 -10.40
N VAL A 133 14.91 -12.07 -10.03
CA VAL A 133 15.23 -12.47 -8.66
C VAL A 133 16.55 -11.81 -8.27
N TYR A 134 16.60 -11.24 -7.05
CA TYR A 134 17.79 -10.59 -6.51
C TYR A 134 18.22 -11.26 -5.21
N GLN A 135 19.50 -11.08 -4.86
CA GLN A 135 20.03 -11.59 -3.59
C GLN A 135 19.63 -10.69 -2.42
N THR A 136 19.49 -9.39 -2.67
CA THR A 136 19.12 -8.39 -1.66
C THR A 136 18.15 -7.34 -2.24
N TRP A 137 17.51 -6.56 -1.37
CA TRP A 137 16.71 -5.40 -1.78
C TRP A 137 17.55 -4.31 -2.41
N GLU A 138 18.80 -4.14 -1.95
CA GLU A 138 19.76 -3.18 -2.48
C GLU A 138 20.06 -3.45 -3.96
N GLU A 139 20.26 -4.72 -4.35
CA GLU A 139 20.41 -5.10 -5.76
C GLU A 139 19.20 -4.74 -6.61
N SER A 140 17.99 -4.91 -6.06
CA SER A 140 16.76 -4.49 -6.73
C SER A 140 16.68 -2.96 -6.89
N MET A 141 17.16 -2.20 -5.89
CA MET A 141 17.23 -0.73 -5.96
C MET A 141 18.27 -0.27 -6.98
N ASP A 142 19.41 -0.96 -7.06
CA ASP A 142 20.46 -0.68 -8.07
C ASP A 142 19.90 -0.87 -9.48
N ASP A 143 19.29 -2.00 -9.76
CA ASP A 143 18.75 -2.31 -11.08
C ASP A 143 17.61 -1.35 -11.48
N HIS A 144 16.74 -1.00 -10.52
CA HIS A 144 15.70 0.01 -10.71
C HIS A 144 16.30 1.39 -11.05
N THR A 145 17.36 1.80 -10.34
CA THR A 145 18.07 3.05 -10.63
C THR A 145 18.73 3.01 -12.02
N MET A 146 19.33 1.88 -12.38
CA MET A 146 19.96 1.72 -13.70
C MET A 146 18.96 1.76 -14.85
N LEU A 147 17.68 1.39 -14.63
CA LEU A 147 16.63 1.64 -15.61
C LEU A 147 16.47 3.15 -15.89
N PHE A 148 16.59 3.99 -14.89
CA PHE A 148 16.48 5.45 -15.09
C PHE A 148 17.73 6.03 -15.73
N VAL A 149 18.90 5.52 -15.38
CA VAL A 149 20.20 5.97 -15.94
C VAL A 149 20.33 5.56 -17.40
N ASN A 150 19.99 4.33 -17.74
CA ASN A 150 20.18 3.76 -19.09
C ASN A 150 18.97 3.99 -20.00
N GLY A 151 17.81 4.31 -19.42
CA GLY A 151 16.56 4.38 -20.17
C GLY A 151 16.13 3.01 -20.71
N VAL A 152 15.60 3.03 -21.92
CA VAL A 152 15.20 1.85 -22.68
C VAL A 152 15.90 1.84 -24.05
N ASP A 153 16.05 0.68 -24.70
CA ASP A 153 16.82 0.51 -25.94
C ASP A 153 16.51 1.54 -27.03
N TRP A 154 15.23 1.91 -27.18
CA TRP A 154 14.77 2.88 -28.17
C TRP A 154 14.74 4.33 -27.66
N SER A 155 15.02 4.58 -26.38
CA SER A 155 15.07 5.90 -25.75
C SER A 155 15.97 5.90 -24.51
N PRO A 156 17.30 6.03 -24.70
CA PRO A 156 18.25 6.01 -23.57
C PRO A 156 18.05 7.14 -22.55
N GLN A 157 17.46 8.26 -22.97
CA GLN A 157 17.21 9.42 -22.11
C GLN A 157 15.78 9.48 -21.58
N LYS A 158 15.04 8.38 -21.67
CA LYS A 158 13.60 8.33 -21.31
C LYS A 158 13.30 8.88 -19.93
N TYR A 159 14.17 8.65 -18.98
CA TYR A 159 14.01 9.02 -17.58
C TYR A 159 14.95 10.12 -17.10
N GLU A 160 15.65 10.82 -17.99
CA GLU A 160 16.59 11.90 -17.64
C GLU A 160 15.92 12.98 -16.78
N ALA A 161 14.67 13.33 -17.08
CA ALA A 161 13.90 14.30 -16.31
C ALA A 161 13.64 13.86 -14.86
N VAL A 162 13.59 12.54 -14.59
CA VAL A 162 13.45 12.01 -13.22
C VAL A 162 14.74 12.21 -12.43
N LEU A 163 15.89 11.94 -13.06
CA LEU A 163 17.21 12.04 -12.42
C LEU A 163 17.63 13.49 -12.16
N THR A 164 17.11 14.44 -12.93
CA THR A 164 17.47 15.86 -12.87
C THR A 164 16.39 16.73 -12.23
N ALA A 165 15.31 16.13 -11.75
CA ALA A 165 14.21 16.86 -11.15
C ALA A 165 14.64 17.56 -9.84
N PRO A 166 14.31 18.84 -9.67
CA PRO A 166 14.70 19.61 -8.48
C PRO A 166 13.83 19.29 -7.24
N SER A 167 12.75 18.55 -7.40
CA SER A 167 11.89 18.13 -6.31
C SER A 167 11.22 16.78 -6.59
N TYR A 168 10.77 16.10 -5.54
CA TYR A 168 10.03 14.85 -5.68
C TYR A 168 8.70 15.01 -6.47
N LYS A 169 8.08 16.19 -6.43
CA LYS A 169 6.85 16.46 -7.21
C LYS A 169 7.12 16.43 -8.69
N GLU A 170 8.18 17.12 -9.11
CA GLU A 170 8.60 17.14 -10.51
C GLU A 170 9.12 15.77 -10.96
N ALA A 171 9.86 15.06 -10.08
CA ALA A 171 10.30 13.71 -10.37
C ALA A 171 9.13 12.73 -10.55
N ALA A 172 8.12 12.79 -9.70
CA ALA A 172 6.93 11.95 -9.81
C ALA A 172 6.12 12.24 -11.10
N ILE A 173 5.99 13.51 -11.48
CA ILE A 173 5.37 13.90 -12.74
C ILE A 173 6.19 13.38 -13.93
N ALA A 174 7.50 13.53 -13.88
CA ALA A 174 8.41 13.03 -14.92
C ALA A 174 8.32 11.49 -15.09
N LEU A 175 8.17 10.73 -13.99
CA LEU A 175 7.92 9.28 -14.05
C LEU A 175 6.64 8.94 -14.82
N GLN A 176 5.55 9.65 -14.53
CA GLN A 176 4.27 9.43 -15.21
C GLN A 176 4.34 9.82 -16.67
N GLU A 177 4.94 10.97 -17.01
CA GLU A 177 5.12 11.44 -18.39
C GLU A 177 6.03 10.51 -19.21
N ALA A 178 7.05 9.95 -18.55
CA ALA A 178 7.90 8.92 -19.16
C ALA A 178 7.15 7.57 -19.35
N GLY A 179 5.94 7.42 -18.82
CA GLY A 179 5.16 6.18 -18.92
C GLY A 179 5.77 5.03 -18.13
N TYR A 180 6.27 5.32 -16.90
CA TYR A 180 6.75 4.30 -15.98
C TYR A 180 5.62 3.34 -15.59
N ALA A 181 4.42 3.87 -15.36
CA ALA A 181 3.20 3.10 -15.13
C ALA A 181 2.10 3.51 -16.12
N THR A 182 1.15 2.61 -16.35
CA THR A 182 -0.02 2.88 -17.18
C THR A 182 -1.16 3.59 -16.44
N ASP A 183 -1.02 3.72 -15.12
CA ASP A 183 -1.97 4.39 -14.25
C ASP A 183 -1.86 5.92 -14.41
N PRO A 184 -2.92 6.62 -14.85
CA PRO A 184 -2.90 8.07 -15.02
C PRO A 184 -2.80 8.86 -13.73
N THR A 185 -2.96 8.20 -12.57
CA THR A 185 -2.82 8.79 -11.23
C THR A 185 -1.52 8.41 -10.53
N TYR A 186 -0.56 7.82 -11.26
CA TYR A 186 0.66 7.28 -10.66
C TYR A 186 1.49 8.34 -9.93
N ALA A 187 1.69 9.50 -10.54
CA ALA A 187 2.41 10.62 -9.91
C ALA A 187 1.76 11.04 -8.59
N GLU A 188 0.44 11.16 -8.56
CA GLU A 188 -0.30 11.52 -7.36
C GLU A 188 -0.12 10.48 -6.25
N LYS A 189 -0.16 9.20 -6.56
CA LYS A 189 0.06 8.12 -5.59
C LYS A 189 1.47 8.16 -4.99
N VAL A 190 2.50 8.38 -5.83
CA VAL A 190 3.87 8.53 -5.35
C VAL A 190 4.00 9.75 -4.43
N ILE A 191 3.47 10.91 -4.84
CA ILE A 191 3.48 12.14 -4.04
C ILE A 191 2.77 11.93 -2.69
N GLN A 192 1.58 11.32 -2.69
CA GLN A 192 0.83 11.04 -1.47
C GLN A 192 1.62 10.18 -0.47
N VAL A 193 2.30 9.15 -0.95
CA VAL A 193 3.15 8.31 -0.08
C VAL A 193 4.33 9.11 0.46
N ILE A 194 5.01 9.89 -0.38
CA ILE A 194 6.13 10.73 0.04
C ILE A 194 5.70 11.73 1.12
N GLU A 195 4.56 12.39 0.94
CA GLU A 195 4.02 13.35 1.91
C GLU A 195 3.50 12.68 3.19
N ALA A 196 2.85 11.52 3.08
CA ALA A 196 2.31 10.80 4.23
C ALA A 196 3.39 10.29 5.20
N TYR A 197 4.58 9.98 4.69
CA TYR A 197 5.69 9.44 5.48
C TYR A 197 6.90 10.38 5.56
N ASP A 198 6.72 11.63 5.16
CA ASP A 198 7.77 12.69 5.18
C ASP A 198 9.09 12.23 4.54
N LEU A 199 8.99 11.48 3.40
CA LEU A 199 10.18 10.88 2.77
C LEU A 199 11.11 11.93 2.17
N ALA A 200 10.63 13.14 1.86
CA ALA A 200 11.43 14.23 1.33
C ALA A 200 12.54 14.69 2.29
N GLN A 201 12.46 14.37 3.58
CA GLN A 201 13.54 14.64 4.54
C GLN A 201 14.84 13.90 4.23
N TYR A 202 14.81 12.90 3.38
CA TYR A 202 15.99 12.09 3.01
C TYR A 202 16.65 12.53 1.71
N ASP A 203 16.05 13.49 0.96
CA ASP A 203 16.50 14.00 -0.34
C ASP A 203 17.73 14.91 -0.25
#